data_8c16076cab4f7d3a0753d88696adf5db
#
_entry.id   8c16076cab4f7d3a0753d88696adf5db
#
_cell.length_a   1.000
_cell.length_b   1.000
_cell.length_c   1.000
_cell.angle_alpha   90.00
_cell.angle_beta   90.00
_cell.angle_gamma   90.00
#
_symmetry.space_group_name_H-M   'P 1'
#
loop_
_entity.id
_entity.type
_entity.pdbx_description
1 polymer ?
#
loop_
_entity_poly.entity_id
_entity_poly.type
_entity_poly.pdbx_seq_one_letter_code
_entity_poly.pdbx_strand_id
1 'polypeptide(L)'
;MSKQASTGFLYKDKTIFLQMLISDMFRGMDSTGTFAVNKHGNLKMVKDASPAPFFINKKESNTYFNDFISDYHIVVGHNRKATMGATVSENAHPFIEGNICLVHNGTLQNHYKLANRTVDSNAIAAH
;
A
#
# COMPACT_ATOMS: atom_id res chain seq x y z
N MET A 1 1.52 9.51 3.02
CA MET A 1 1.21 10.91 3.41
C MET A 1 1.00 10.97 4.91
N SER A 2 1.64 11.90 5.54
CA SER A 2 1.52 12.07 6.99
C SER A 2 0.50 13.15 7.33
N LYS A 3 -0.06 13.08 8.53
CA LYS A 3 -1.00 14.03 9.09
C LYS A 3 -0.54 14.41 10.50
N GLN A 4 -0.99 15.55 10.99
CA GLN A 4 -0.69 15.95 12.36
C GLN A 4 -1.20 14.90 13.35
N ALA A 5 -0.36 14.55 14.30
CA ALA A 5 -0.60 13.43 15.22
C ALA A 5 -1.88 13.56 16.03
N SER A 6 -2.30 14.77 16.37
CA SER A 6 -3.45 15.04 17.25
C SER A 6 -4.80 14.99 16.54
N THR A 7 -4.83 15.08 15.20
CA THR A 7 -6.09 15.28 14.47
C THR A 7 -6.51 14.09 13.60
N GLY A 8 -5.56 13.20 13.25
CA GLY A 8 -5.83 12.12 12.32
C GLY A 8 -6.18 12.62 10.93
N PHE A 9 -6.85 11.77 10.16
CA PHE A 9 -7.24 12.04 8.78
C PHE A 9 -8.63 12.66 8.74
N LEU A 10 -8.75 13.85 8.12
CA LEU A 10 -10.05 14.49 7.87
C LEU A 10 -10.64 13.97 6.56
N TYR A 11 -11.96 14.18 6.36
CA TYR A 11 -12.65 13.75 5.14
C TYR A 11 -12.00 14.30 3.86
N LYS A 12 -11.60 15.57 3.85
CA LYS A 12 -10.90 16.17 2.71
C LYS A 12 -9.56 15.53 2.43
N ASP A 13 -8.86 15.08 3.48
CA ASP A 13 -7.57 14.41 3.33
C ASP A 13 -7.73 13.04 2.69
N LYS A 14 -8.80 12.32 3.03
CA LYS A 14 -9.18 11.07 2.37
C LYS A 14 -9.40 11.30 0.87
N THR A 15 -10.17 12.33 0.51
CA THR A 15 -10.45 12.64 -0.89
C THR A 15 -9.16 12.95 -1.66
N ILE A 16 -8.28 13.76 -1.10
CA ILE A 16 -6.99 14.09 -1.70
C ILE A 16 -6.14 12.82 -1.86
N PHE A 17 -6.06 11.98 -0.84
CA PHE A 17 -5.31 10.73 -0.90
C PHE A 17 -5.82 9.81 -2.02
N LEU A 18 -7.14 9.64 -2.12
CA LEU A 18 -7.74 8.82 -3.17
C LEU A 18 -7.49 9.40 -4.57
N GLN A 19 -7.55 10.71 -4.71
CA GLN A 19 -7.24 11.38 -5.98
C GLN A 19 -5.77 11.19 -6.36
N MET A 20 -4.87 11.28 -5.41
CA MET A 20 -3.44 11.03 -5.64
C MET A 20 -3.19 9.58 -6.06
N LEU A 21 -3.85 8.63 -5.40
CA LEU A 21 -3.75 7.21 -5.73
C LEU A 21 -4.22 6.94 -7.17
N ILE A 22 -5.34 7.54 -7.56
CA ILE A 22 -5.88 7.41 -8.93
C ILE A 22 -4.95 8.09 -9.94
N SER A 23 -4.46 9.29 -9.65
CA SER A 23 -3.58 10.04 -10.57
C SER A 23 -2.25 9.32 -10.79
N ASP A 24 -1.73 8.68 -9.76
CA ASP A 24 -0.46 7.95 -9.85
C ASP A 24 -0.59 6.59 -10.55
N MET A 25 -1.79 6.12 -10.85
CA MET A 25 -2.00 4.82 -11.49
C MET A 25 -1.36 4.70 -12.88
N PHE A 26 -1.14 5.81 -13.58
CA PHE A 26 -0.46 5.80 -14.88
C PHE A 26 0.99 5.30 -14.79
N ARG A 27 1.56 5.32 -13.60
CA ARG A 27 2.90 4.76 -13.31
C ARG A 27 2.86 3.26 -13.00
N GLY A 28 1.69 2.72 -12.67
CA GLY A 28 1.51 1.31 -12.43
C GLY A 28 0.03 0.95 -12.28
N MET A 29 -0.47 0.08 -13.18
CA MET A 29 -1.88 -0.33 -13.21
C MET A 29 -2.08 -1.82 -12.89
N ASP A 30 -1.03 -2.53 -12.51
CA ASP A 30 -1.12 -3.98 -12.29
C ASP A 30 -1.69 -4.32 -10.91
N SER A 31 -1.34 -3.53 -9.91
CA SER A 31 -1.91 -3.70 -8.57
C SER A 31 -1.83 -2.41 -7.77
N THR A 32 -2.67 -2.33 -6.76
CA THR A 32 -2.76 -1.18 -5.86
C THR A 32 -2.82 -1.69 -4.43
N GLY A 33 -2.17 -0.97 -3.53
CA GLY A 33 -2.24 -1.25 -2.12
C GLY A 33 -2.02 -0.01 -1.28
N THR A 34 -2.46 -0.08 -0.05
CA THR A 34 -2.28 1.00 0.92
C THR A 34 -2.16 0.42 2.32
N PHE A 35 -1.41 1.11 3.16
CA PHE A 35 -1.44 0.86 4.58
C PHE A 35 -1.60 2.16 5.35
N ALA A 36 -2.12 2.04 6.54
CA ALA A 36 -2.30 3.16 7.45
C ALA A 36 -1.88 2.77 8.86
N VAL A 37 -1.34 3.73 9.58
CA VAL A 37 -0.96 3.57 10.99
C VAL A 37 -1.72 4.60 11.79
N ASN A 38 -2.39 4.16 12.86
CA ASN A 38 -3.11 5.06 13.74
C ASN A 38 -2.21 5.61 14.85
N LYS A 39 -2.77 6.51 15.67
CA LYS A 39 -2.04 7.12 16.79
C LYS A 39 -1.58 6.13 17.87
N HIS A 40 -2.13 4.93 17.88
CA HIS A 40 -1.74 3.87 18.81
C HIS A 40 -0.69 2.92 18.22
N GLY A 41 -0.22 3.19 17.00
CA GLY A 41 0.75 2.33 16.31
C GLY A 41 0.13 1.11 15.65
N ASN A 42 -1.20 0.97 15.63
CA ASN A 42 -1.86 -0.13 14.94
C ASN A 42 -1.82 0.09 13.43
N LEU A 43 -1.44 -0.96 12.71
CA LEU A 43 -1.35 -0.94 11.25
C LEU A 43 -2.54 -1.68 10.65
N LYS A 44 -3.13 -1.07 9.62
CA LYS A 44 -4.08 -1.75 8.73
C LYS A 44 -3.63 -1.60 7.29
N MET A 45 -3.90 -2.64 6.51
CA MET A 45 -3.47 -2.73 5.12
C MET A 45 -4.58 -3.33 4.28
N VAL A 46 -4.70 -2.84 3.05
CA VAL A 46 -5.50 -3.47 2.00
C VAL A 46 -4.73 -3.38 0.69
N LYS A 47 -4.76 -4.45 -0.07
CA LYS A 47 -4.10 -4.52 -1.39
C LYS A 47 -4.82 -5.48 -2.32
N ASP A 48 -4.69 -5.25 -3.61
CA ASP A 48 -5.35 -6.07 -4.62
C ASP A 48 -4.64 -5.96 -5.98
N ALA A 49 -4.77 -7.00 -6.80
CA ALA A 49 -4.27 -7.02 -8.17
C ALA A 49 -5.26 -6.30 -9.10
N SER A 50 -5.45 -5.02 -8.89
CA SER A 50 -6.31 -4.17 -9.72
C SER A 50 -5.80 -2.74 -9.75
N PRO A 51 -6.13 -1.98 -10.83
CA PRO A 51 -5.83 -0.55 -10.89
C PRO A 51 -6.58 0.24 -9.82
N ALA A 52 -6.07 1.41 -9.46
CA ALA A 52 -6.60 2.22 -8.36
C ALA A 52 -8.12 2.48 -8.44
N PRO A 53 -8.73 2.85 -9.58
CA PRO A 53 -10.18 3.09 -9.63
C PRO A 53 -11.02 1.89 -9.26
N PHE A 54 -10.59 0.69 -9.64
CA PHE A 54 -11.27 -0.56 -9.26
C PHE A 54 -10.98 -0.93 -7.81
N PHE A 55 -9.73 -0.75 -7.39
CA PHE A 55 -9.29 -1.03 -6.03
C PHE A 55 -10.12 -0.26 -4.98
N ILE A 56 -10.29 1.05 -5.16
CA ILE A 56 -10.99 1.88 -4.17
C ILE A 56 -12.50 1.58 -4.08
N ASN A 57 -13.08 0.96 -5.10
CA ASN A 57 -14.48 0.59 -5.13
C ASN A 57 -14.76 -0.82 -4.59
N LYS A 58 -13.72 -1.58 -4.24
CA LYS A 58 -13.92 -2.89 -3.61
C LYS A 58 -14.42 -2.75 -2.20
N LYS A 59 -15.17 -3.76 -1.74
CA LYS A 59 -15.78 -3.78 -0.41
C LYS A 59 -14.73 -3.64 0.70
N GLU A 60 -13.64 -4.37 0.61
CA GLU A 60 -12.55 -4.35 1.60
C GLU A 60 -11.91 -2.96 1.67
N SER A 61 -11.67 -2.34 0.51
CA SER A 61 -11.10 -1.01 0.43
C SER A 61 -12.05 0.03 1.00
N ASN A 62 -13.33 -0.06 0.67
CA ASN A 62 -14.35 0.85 1.17
C ASN A 62 -14.47 0.78 2.70
N THR A 63 -14.50 -0.42 3.25
CA THR A 63 -14.50 -0.64 4.71
C THR A 63 -13.25 -0.05 5.35
N TYR A 64 -12.08 -0.31 4.79
CA TYR A 64 -10.80 0.24 5.25
C TYR A 64 -10.81 1.77 5.31
N PHE A 65 -11.24 2.43 4.23
CA PHE A 65 -11.24 3.89 4.16
C PHE A 65 -12.32 4.53 5.03
N ASN A 66 -13.44 3.87 5.24
CA ASN A 66 -14.54 4.43 6.04
C ASN A 66 -14.37 4.19 7.54
N ASP A 67 -13.94 2.98 7.93
CA ASP A 67 -13.95 2.60 9.33
C ASP A 67 -12.69 3.00 10.09
N PHE A 68 -11.58 3.22 9.39
CA PHE A 68 -10.29 3.44 10.04
C PHE A 68 -9.78 4.87 9.91
N ILE A 69 -10.44 5.69 9.14
CA ILE A 69 -9.89 6.97 8.67
C ILE A 69 -9.64 8.00 9.77
N SER A 70 -10.47 8.03 10.82
CA SER A 70 -10.39 9.07 11.86
C SER A 70 -9.12 8.96 12.72
N ASP A 71 -8.52 7.79 12.75
CA ASP A 71 -7.36 7.51 13.60
C ASP A 71 -6.03 7.51 12.85
N TYR A 72 -6.03 7.81 11.56
CA TYR A 72 -4.81 7.75 10.76
C TYR A 72 -3.82 8.85 11.13
N HIS A 73 -2.58 8.46 11.35
CA HIS A 73 -1.43 9.36 11.41
C HIS A 73 -0.64 9.34 10.11
N ILE A 74 -0.46 8.13 9.58
CA ILE A 74 0.29 7.91 8.35
C ILE A 74 -0.56 7.05 7.44
N VAL A 75 -0.68 7.45 6.19
CA VAL A 75 -1.28 6.64 5.12
C VAL A 75 -0.33 6.63 3.94
N VAL A 76 -0.03 5.45 3.45
CA VAL A 76 0.85 5.25 2.30
C VAL A 76 0.12 4.44 1.25
N GLY A 77 0.16 4.89 0.01
CA GLY A 77 -0.38 4.19 -1.14
C GLY A 77 0.70 3.80 -2.14
N HIS A 78 0.46 2.74 -2.89
CA HIS A 78 1.37 2.25 -3.90
C HIS A 78 0.60 1.68 -5.09
N ASN A 79 0.97 2.14 -6.29
CA ASN A 79 0.53 1.57 -7.56
C ASN A 79 1.70 0.79 -8.17
N ARG A 80 1.50 -0.49 -8.40
CA ARG A 80 2.56 -1.37 -8.91
C ARG A 80 2.46 -1.53 -10.41
N LYS A 81 3.61 -1.38 -11.08
CA LYS A 81 3.85 -1.95 -12.40
C LYS A 81 4.70 -3.21 -12.20
N ALA A 82 4.16 -4.36 -12.56
CA ALA A 82 4.85 -5.64 -12.34
C ALA A 82 6.08 -5.75 -13.25
N THR A 83 7.25 -5.89 -12.63
CA THR A 83 8.52 -6.17 -13.32
C THR A 83 9.02 -7.56 -12.99
N MET A 84 8.73 -8.05 -11.79
CA MET A 84 9.04 -9.38 -11.29
C MET A 84 7.87 -9.94 -10.50
N GLY A 85 7.62 -11.22 -10.65
CA GLY A 85 6.52 -11.91 -9.99
C GLY A 85 5.17 -11.71 -10.69
N ALA A 86 4.24 -12.61 -10.43
CA ALA A 86 2.92 -12.57 -11.03
C ALA A 86 2.09 -11.37 -10.54
N THR A 87 1.12 -10.96 -11.37
CA THR A 87 0.14 -9.92 -11.00
C THR A 87 -0.99 -10.58 -10.21
N VAL A 88 -0.73 -10.80 -8.93
CA VAL A 88 -1.67 -11.34 -7.94
C VAL A 88 -1.64 -10.47 -6.69
N SER A 89 -2.68 -10.54 -5.87
CA SER A 89 -2.83 -9.68 -4.69
C SER A 89 -1.68 -9.84 -3.69
N GLU A 90 -1.15 -11.05 -3.54
CA GLU A 90 -0.01 -11.33 -2.64
C GLU A 90 1.26 -10.59 -3.04
N ASN A 91 1.42 -10.30 -4.33
CA ASN A 91 2.57 -9.57 -4.87
C ASN A 91 2.37 -8.05 -4.94
N ALA A 92 1.19 -7.56 -4.57
CA ALA A 92 0.96 -6.13 -4.44
C ALA A 92 1.66 -5.56 -3.19
N HIS A 93 2.07 -4.30 -3.28
CA HIS A 93 2.56 -3.58 -2.10
C HIS A 93 1.40 -3.14 -1.19
N PRO A 94 1.63 -2.94 0.09
CA PRO A 94 2.90 -3.10 0.80
C PRO A 94 3.19 -4.55 1.20
N PHE A 95 4.40 -4.77 1.68
CA PHE A 95 4.82 -6.02 2.31
C PHE A 95 5.06 -5.83 3.79
N ILE A 96 4.65 -6.78 4.61
CA ILE A 96 4.80 -6.74 6.06
C ILE A 96 5.63 -7.94 6.49
N GLU A 97 6.70 -7.65 7.24
CA GLU A 97 7.51 -8.64 7.95
C GLU A 97 7.77 -8.13 9.36
N GLY A 98 7.23 -8.83 10.35
CA GLY A 98 7.32 -8.40 11.75
C GLY A 98 6.76 -6.99 11.96
N ASN A 99 7.59 -6.08 12.38
CA ASN A 99 7.23 -4.67 12.64
C ASN A 99 7.52 -3.73 11.45
N ILE A 100 7.91 -4.30 10.31
CA ILE A 100 8.27 -3.51 9.13
C ILE A 100 7.17 -3.61 8.10
N CYS A 101 6.74 -2.45 7.60
CA CYS A 101 5.86 -2.34 6.45
C CYS A 101 6.59 -1.56 5.36
N LEU A 102 6.73 -2.17 4.19
CA LEU A 102 7.59 -1.65 3.13
C LEU A 102 6.82 -1.46 1.83
N VAL A 103 7.05 -0.32 1.19
CA VAL A 103 6.78 -0.10 -0.23
C VAL A 103 8.10 0.19 -0.94
N HIS A 104 8.23 -0.26 -2.18
CA HIS A 104 9.47 -0.16 -2.93
C HIS A 104 9.19 0.16 -4.39
N ASN A 105 9.96 1.09 -4.93
CA ASN A 105 9.92 1.40 -6.35
C ASN A 105 11.29 1.12 -6.95
N GLY A 106 11.36 0.13 -7.80
CA GLY A 106 12.61 -0.32 -8.43
C GLY A 106 12.63 -1.82 -8.65
N THR A 107 13.78 -2.36 -9.03
CA THR A 107 13.98 -3.79 -9.28
C THR A 107 15.31 -4.24 -8.69
N LEU A 108 15.26 -5.28 -7.87
CA LEU A 108 16.44 -5.92 -7.29
C LEU A 108 16.66 -7.27 -7.96
N GLN A 109 17.65 -7.36 -8.82
CA GLN A 109 17.88 -8.56 -9.65
C GLN A 109 18.33 -9.78 -8.87
N ASN A 110 18.99 -9.57 -7.73
CA ASN A 110 19.51 -10.65 -6.89
C ASN A 110 18.67 -10.87 -5.62
N HIS A 111 17.37 -10.52 -5.66
CA HIS A 111 16.47 -10.61 -4.51
C HIS A 111 16.40 -12.02 -3.90
N TYR A 112 16.51 -13.06 -4.71
CA TYR A 112 16.51 -14.46 -4.25
C TYR A 112 17.70 -14.79 -3.35
N LYS A 113 18.79 -14.02 -3.42
CA LYS A 113 19.95 -14.17 -2.51
C LYS A 113 19.69 -13.57 -1.12
N LEU A 114 18.76 -12.63 -1.03
CA LEU A 114 18.38 -12.01 0.24
C LEU A 114 17.38 -12.88 0.99
N ALA A 115 16.35 -13.32 0.28
CA ALA A 115 15.31 -14.16 0.86
C ALA A 115 14.62 -14.93 -0.28
N ASN A 116 14.13 -16.12 0.02
CA ASN A 116 13.42 -16.93 -0.97
C ASN A 116 12.00 -16.37 -1.20
N ARG A 117 11.92 -15.31 -1.96
CA ARG A 117 10.68 -14.62 -2.32
C ARG A 117 10.60 -14.40 -3.83
N THR A 118 9.40 -14.39 -4.36
CA THR A 118 9.15 -14.20 -5.80
C THR A 118 9.18 -12.74 -6.23
N VAL A 119 9.05 -11.81 -5.30
CA VAL A 119 9.06 -10.36 -5.53
C VAL A 119 10.21 -9.74 -4.75
N ASP A 120 10.99 -8.90 -5.40
CA ASP A 120 12.16 -8.25 -4.82
C ASP A 120 11.82 -7.40 -3.60
N SER A 121 10.72 -6.65 -3.65
CA SER A 121 10.26 -5.84 -2.52
C SER A 121 9.94 -6.69 -1.29
N ASN A 122 9.33 -7.87 -1.50
CA ASN A 122 9.07 -8.81 -0.42
C ASN A 122 10.37 -9.41 0.14
N ALA A 123 11.35 -9.67 -0.72
CA ALA A 123 12.67 -10.13 -0.29
C ALA A 123 13.40 -9.08 0.57
N ILE A 124 13.30 -7.80 0.19
CA ILE A 124 13.86 -6.69 0.96
C ILE A 124 13.20 -6.61 2.35
N ALA A 125 11.88 -6.71 2.41
CA ALA A 125 11.14 -6.67 3.68
C ALA A 125 11.51 -7.83 4.61
N ALA A 126 11.74 -9.02 4.04
CA ALA A 126 12.08 -10.24 4.80
C ALA A 126 13.54 -10.27 5.28
N HIS A 127 14.42 -9.50 4.66
CA HIS A 127 15.86 -9.48 4.99
C HIS A 127 16.14 -8.65 6.22
#